data_74115ef980254692e5637cfa9c02a1b9
#
_entry.id   74115ef980254692e5637cfa9c02a1b9
#
_cell.length_a   1.000
_cell.length_b   1.000
_cell.length_c   1.000
_cell.angle_alpha   90.00
_cell.angle_beta   90.00
_cell.angle_gamma   90.00
#
_symmetry.space_group_name_H-M   'P 1'
#
loop_
_entity.id
_entity.type
_entity.pdbx_description
1 polymer ?
#
loop_
_entity_poly.entity_id
_entity_poly.type
_entity_poly.pdbx_seq_one_letter_code
_entity_poly.pdbx_strand_id
1 'polypeptide(L)'
;GSICQHRYKAVQSYGRHLPLLKAKPERQDQLRREYLQHGQPAERLIGISWRGGGKGVRIQQKSILPEQFAQLLQPIPGVRFVSLQYGNAGPTVAQWRQQGLDVIHDGRVDPLKQMDLWLAQVAACDAVLSVANTTIHGAGGLGTPTLCLLSLHSDWRWFHDPAVTRSYWYPSVGIAREQKQAGWSEAMAQARIWLEQGCPQPSGPVSSLPA
;
A
#
# COMPACT_ATOMS: atom_id res chain seq x y z
N GLY A 1 -7.84 -17.07 -13.08
CA GLY A 1 -7.12 -16.38 -14.18
C GLY A 1 -7.85 -16.37 -15.51
N SER A 2 -8.54 -17.46 -15.90
CA SER A 2 -9.12 -17.61 -17.25
C SER A 2 -10.23 -16.60 -17.61
N ILE A 3 -11.01 -16.12 -16.64
CA ILE A 3 -12.05 -15.11 -16.92
C ILE A 3 -11.45 -13.80 -17.46
N CYS A 4 -10.29 -13.40 -16.96
CA CYS A 4 -9.62 -12.18 -17.43
C CYS A 4 -9.23 -12.24 -18.90
N GLN A 5 -8.81 -13.41 -19.40
CA GLN A 5 -8.48 -13.63 -20.82
C GLN A 5 -9.66 -13.37 -21.77
N HIS A 6 -10.88 -13.61 -21.29
CA HIS A 6 -12.10 -13.45 -22.09
C HIS A 6 -12.69 -12.04 -21.96
N ARG A 7 -12.60 -11.40 -20.79
CA ARG A 7 -13.24 -10.10 -20.53
C ARG A 7 -12.36 -8.91 -20.79
N TYR A 8 -11.06 -9.02 -20.56
CA TYR A 8 -10.12 -7.90 -20.63
C TYR A 8 -9.19 -8.07 -21.83
N LYS A 9 -9.74 -7.88 -23.03
CA LYS A 9 -9.01 -8.00 -24.30
C LYS A 9 -8.19 -6.77 -24.65
N ALA A 10 -8.43 -5.64 -23.98
CA ALA A 10 -7.72 -4.39 -24.20
C ALA A 10 -7.45 -3.69 -22.89
N VAL A 11 -6.35 -2.94 -22.81
CA VAL A 11 -5.95 -2.17 -21.61
C VAL A 11 -7.07 -1.24 -21.14
N GLN A 12 -7.79 -0.63 -22.05
CA GLN A 12 -8.90 0.27 -21.79
C GLN A 12 -10.09 -0.38 -21.08
N SER A 13 -10.13 -1.71 -21.04
CA SER A 13 -11.18 -2.46 -20.33
C SER A 13 -10.95 -2.56 -18.83
N TYR A 14 -9.72 -2.29 -18.37
CA TYR A 14 -9.36 -2.34 -16.95
C TYR A 14 -9.73 -1.04 -16.23
N GLY A 15 -10.02 -1.13 -14.94
CA GLY A 15 -10.16 0.02 -14.06
C GLY A 15 -11.37 0.95 -14.31
N ARG A 16 -12.34 0.56 -15.13
CA ARG A 16 -13.48 1.42 -15.50
C ARG A 16 -14.56 1.56 -14.44
N HIS A 17 -14.60 0.66 -13.46
CA HIS A 17 -15.72 0.54 -12.49
C HIS A 17 -15.23 0.68 -11.06
N LEU A 18 -14.60 1.79 -10.72
CA LEU A 18 -14.08 2.04 -9.38
C LEU A 18 -14.84 3.19 -8.68
N PRO A 19 -14.86 3.17 -7.36
CA PRO A 19 -14.34 2.17 -6.43
C PRO A 19 -15.20 0.89 -6.37
N LEU A 20 -14.53 -0.26 -6.23
CA LEU A 20 -15.18 -1.59 -6.13
C LEU A 20 -15.61 -1.92 -4.71
N LEU A 21 -14.98 -1.31 -3.73
CA LEU A 21 -15.20 -1.53 -2.30
C LEU A 21 -15.69 -0.25 -1.63
N LYS A 22 -16.46 -0.42 -0.56
CA LYS A 22 -16.87 0.66 0.31
C LYS A 22 -16.66 0.24 1.75
N ALA A 23 -16.02 1.09 2.54
CA ALA A 23 -15.95 0.93 3.98
C ALA A 23 -17.24 1.44 4.66
N LYS A 24 -17.48 1.01 5.89
CA LYS A 24 -18.56 1.57 6.74
C LYS A 24 -18.14 2.97 7.19
N PRO A 25 -18.86 4.05 6.81
CA PRO A 25 -18.43 5.41 7.07
C PRO A 25 -18.21 5.69 8.56
N GLU A 26 -19.12 5.21 9.43
CA GLU A 26 -19.04 5.47 10.87
C GLU A 26 -17.75 4.90 11.48
N ARG A 27 -17.32 3.71 11.01
CA ARG A 27 -16.10 3.06 11.45
C ARG A 27 -14.84 3.75 10.90
N GLN A 28 -14.90 4.16 9.64
CA GLN A 28 -13.84 4.93 9.00
C GLN A 28 -13.61 6.25 9.76
N ASP A 29 -14.67 7.02 10.00
CA ASP A 29 -14.60 8.32 10.65
C ASP A 29 -14.13 8.20 12.10
N GLN A 30 -14.59 7.16 12.81
CA GLN A 30 -14.16 6.88 14.17
C GLN A 30 -12.65 6.61 14.21
N LEU A 31 -12.16 5.66 13.41
CA LEU A 31 -10.74 5.30 13.37
C LEU A 31 -9.88 6.49 12.94
N ARG A 32 -10.34 7.26 11.93
CA ARG A 32 -9.64 8.46 11.48
C ARG A 32 -9.45 9.48 12.60
N ARG A 33 -10.51 9.81 13.33
CA ARG A 33 -10.43 10.74 14.47
C ARG A 33 -9.48 10.23 15.55
N GLU A 34 -9.61 8.96 15.94
CA GLU A 34 -8.75 8.35 16.95
C GLU A 34 -7.28 8.41 16.55
N TYR A 35 -6.96 8.09 15.30
CA TYR A 35 -5.59 8.07 14.82
C TYR A 35 -4.98 9.47 14.65
N LEU A 36 -5.74 10.44 14.15
CA LEU A 36 -5.26 11.81 14.02
C LEU A 36 -4.94 12.46 15.38
N GLN A 37 -5.69 12.10 16.43
CA GLN A 37 -5.55 12.65 17.78
C GLN A 37 -4.60 11.82 18.67
N HIS A 38 -4.04 10.74 18.19
CA HIS A 38 -3.17 9.88 18.98
C HIS A 38 -1.82 10.57 19.23
N GLY A 39 -1.47 10.88 20.49
CA GLY A 39 -0.23 11.60 20.84
C GLY A 39 -0.22 13.05 20.33
N GLN A 40 0.80 13.45 19.58
CA GLN A 40 0.82 14.77 18.93
C GLN A 40 -0.19 14.80 17.77
N PRO A 41 -0.93 15.90 17.56
CA PRO A 41 -1.86 15.99 16.44
C PRO A 41 -1.18 15.78 15.08
N ALA A 42 -1.83 15.02 14.20
CA ALA A 42 -1.43 14.85 12.81
C ALA A 42 -2.52 15.35 11.88
N GLU A 43 -2.16 15.69 10.66
CA GLU A 43 -3.08 16.19 9.63
C GLU A 43 -3.45 15.08 8.64
N ARG A 44 -2.50 14.14 8.43
CA ARG A 44 -2.63 13.06 7.44
C ARG A 44 -2.22 11.72 8.01
N LEU A 45 -2.91 10.68 7.56
CA LEU A 45 -2.67 9.29 7.91
C LEU A 45 -2.19 8.52 6.66
N ILE A 46 -1.04 7.87 6.77
CA ILE A 46 -0.49 7.03 5.70
C ILE A 46 -0.48 5.58 6.17
N GLY A 47 -1.30 4.76 5.52
CA GLY A 47 -1.33 3.32 5.76
C GLY A 47 -0.08 2.64 5.22
N ILE A 48 0.54 1.75 6.01
CA ILE A 48 1.79 1.07 5.61
C ILE A 48 1.72 -0.44 5.76
N SER A 49 2.37 -1.17 4.83
CA SER A 49 2.58 -2.61 4.94
C SER A 49 3.84 -3.02 4.18
N TRP A 50 4.74 -3.73 4.85
CA TRP A 50 6.12 -4.01 4.37
C TRP A 50 6.39 -5.48 4.09
N ARG A 51 5.48 -6.39 4.49
CA ARG A 51 5.66 -7.82 4.33
C ARG A 51 4.67 -8.40 3.32
N GLY A 52 5.20 -9.11 2.33
CA GLY A 52 4.42 -9.81 1.32
C GLY A 52 3.65 -11.01 1.88
N GLY A 53 2.69 -11.48 1.10
CA GLY A 53 1.94 -12.70 1.39
C GLY A 53 2.65 -13.94 0.87
N GLY A 54 2.26 -15.12 1.40
CA GLY A 54 2.77 -16.42 0.97
C GLY A 54 3.33 -17.25 2.10
N LYS A 55 4.12 -18.27 1.75
CA LYS A 55 4.82 -19.17 2.70
C LYS A 55 6.29 -19.31 2.28
N GLY A 56 7.16 -19.55 3.28
CA GLY A 56 8.58 -19.83 3.06
C GLY A 56 9.31 -18.69 2.34
N VAL A 57 10.18 -19.03 1.40
CA VAL A 57 11.05 -18.10 0.66
C VAL A 57 10.27 -17.00 -0.08
N ARG A 58 9.05 -17.28 -0.53
CA ARG A 58 8.21 -16.29 -1.23
C ARG A 58 7.86 -15.07 -0.39
N ILE A 59 7.74 -15.23 0.93
CA ILE A 59 7.50 -14.07 1.82
C ILE A 59 8.71 -13.15 1.78
N GLN A 60 9.92 -13.72 1.93
CA GLN A 60 11.16 -12.95 1.94
C GLN A 60 11.37 -12.20 0.62
N GLN A 61 11.15 -12.87 -0.50
CA GLN A 61 11.29 -12.29 -1.85
C GLN A 61 10.33 -11.13 -2.15
N LYS A 62 9.19 -11.05 -1.44
CA LYS A 62 8.15 -10.02 -1.64
C LYS A 62 8.06 -9.03 -0.50
N SER A 63 9.01 -9.05 0.42
CA SER A 63 9.03 -8.21 1.62
C SER A 63 10.24 -7.30 1.60
N ILE A 64 10.07 -6.13 2.21
CA ILE A 64 11.17 -5.25 2.57
C ILE A 64 11.47 -5.49 4.05
N LEU A 65 12.74 -5.61 4.41
CA LEU A 65 13.13 -5.77 5.80
C LEU A 65 12.67 -4.57 6.64
N PRO A 66 12.20 -4.79 7.88
CA PRO A 66 11.71 -3.70 8.74
C PRO A 66 12.71 -2.56 8.88
N GLU A 67 14.00 -2.86 9.00
CA GLU A 67 15.07 -1.86 9.16
C GLU A 67 15.24 -1.00 7.91
N GLN A 68 15.06 -1.59 6.73
CA GLN A 68 15.06 -0.85 5.46
C GLN A 68 13.79 -0.01 5.33
N PHE A 69 12.62 -0.61 5.60
CA PHE A 69 11.35 0.09 5.49
C PHE A 69 11.25 1.28 6.45
N ALA A 70 11.87 1.19 7.64
CA ALA A 70 11.93 2.28 8.61
C ALA A 70 12.54 3.57 8.04
N GLN A 71 13.40 3.48 7.04
CA GLN A 71 13.99 4.65 6.38
C GLN A 71 12.92 5.51 5.67
N LEU A 72 11.82 4.89 5.22
CA LEU A 72 10.68 5.60 4.61
C LEU A 72 9.82 6.32 5.64
N LEU A 73 9.86 5.90 6.89
CA LEU A 73 9.02 6.39 7.98
C LEU A 73 9.63 7.58 8.73
N GLN A 74 10.78 8.09 8.25
CA GLN A 74 11.39 9.30 8.84
C GLN A 74 10.37 10.44 8.86
N PRO A 75 10.37 11.29 9.90
CA PRO A 75 9.34 12.29 10.11
C PRO A 75 9.05 13.16 8.88
N ILE A 76 7.79 13.29 8.57
CA ILE A 76 7.24 14.25 7.59
C ILE A 76 6.24 15.11 8.36
N PRO A 77 6.34 16.43 8.31
CA PRO A 77 5.45 17.31 9.06
C PRO A 77 3.97 17.00 8.83
N GLY A 78 3.20 16.86 9.91
CA GLY A 78 1.77 16.57 9.86
C GLY A 78 1.39 15.14 9.44
N VAL A 79 2.36 14.25 9.18
CA VAL A 79 2.11 12.87 8.75
C VAL A 79 2.30 11.88 9.89
N ARG A 80 1.33 10.99 10.02
CA ARG A 80 1.38 9.80 10.89
C ARG A 80 1.19 8.56 10.08
N PHE A 81 1.98 7.52 10.37
CA PHE A 81 1.86 6.22 9.74
C PHE A 81 0.93 5.29 10.52
N VAL A 82 0.15 4.47 9.79
CA VAL A 82 -0.76 3.48 10.37
C VAL A 82 -0.39 2.11 9.81
N SER A 83 -0.02 1.17 10.68
CA SER A 83 0.29 -0.20 10.28
C SER A 83 -0.98 -0.92 9.85
N LEU A 84 -1.06 -1.25 8.56
CA LEU A 84 -2.08 -2.13 7.96
C LEU A 84 -1.55 -3.56 7.81
N GLN A 85 -0.37 -3.83 8.34
CA GLN A 85 0.31 -5.12 8.22
C GLN A 85 -0.44 -6.20 9.01
N TYR A 86 -0.80 -7.28 8.34
CA TYR A 86 -1.39 -8.46 8.98
C TYR A 86 -0.35 -9.31 9.73
N GLY A 87 -0.82 -10.12 10.66
CA GLY A 87 0.00 -10.98 11.51
C GLY A 87 0.64 -10.18 12.66
N ASN A 88 1.72 -10.71 13.22
CA ASN A 88 2.37 -10.12 14.39
C ASN A 88 3.25 -8.91 14.00
N ALA A 89 2.62 -7.76 13.76
CA ALA A 89 3.32 -6.50 13.44
C ALA A 89 3.68 -5.66 14.67
N GLY A 90 3.02 -5.91 15.80
CA GLY A 90 3.18 -5.13 17.03
C GLY A 90 4.63 -4.94 17.49
N PRO A 91 5.45 -6.00 17.61
CA PRO A 91 6.85 -5.88 18.02
C PRO A 91 7.67 -4.98 17.10
N THR A 92 7.51 -5.11 15.78
CA THR A 92 8.19 -4.24 14.80
C THR A 92 7.81 -2.77 14.97
N VAL A 93 6.51 -2.49 15.10
CA VAL A 93 6.04 -1.12 15.31
C VAL A 93 6.51 -0.57 16.65
N ALA A 94 6.54 -1.38 17.70
CA ALA A 94 7.07 -0.97 19.02
C ALA A 94 8.55 -0.56 18.91
N GLN A 95 9.37 -1.31 18.18
CA GLN A 95 10.76 -0.98 17.90
C GLN A 95 10.88 0.35 17.13
N TRP A 96 10.08 0.57 16.09
CA TRP A 96 10.07 1.82 15.33
C TRP A 96 9.69 3.03 16.21
N ARG A 97 8.71 2.88 17.08
CA ARG A 97 8.34 3.92 18.04
C ARG A 97 9.47 4.26 19.03
N GLN A 98 10.22 3.26 19.49
CA GLN A 98 11.42 3.48 20.31
C GLN A 98 12.51 4.27 19.55
N GLN A 99 12.54 4.17 18.23
CA GLN A 99 13.41 4.96 17.35
C GLN A 99 12.86 6.37 17.03
N GLY A 100 11.73 6.75 17.61
CA GLY A 100 11.10 8.06 17.42
C GLY A 100 10.20 8.15 16.17
N LEU A 101 9.89 7.03 15.50
CA LEU A 101 9.00 7.03 14.33
C LEU A 101 7.54 7.05 14.77
N ASP A 102 6.74 7.95 14.19
CA ASP A 102 5.30 8.09 14.52
C ASP A 102 4.46 7.07 13.74
N VAL A 103 4.36 5.87 14.30
CA VAL A 103 3.61 4.74 13.71
C VAL A 103 2.57 4.22 14.70
N ILE A 104 1.33 4.12 14.28
CA ILE A 104 0.25 3.45 15.01
C ILE A 104 0.19 1.97 14.61
N HIS A 105 0.02 1.09 15.60
CA HIS A 105 -0.46 -0.26 15.43
C HIS A 105 -1.70 -0.45 16.29
N ASP A 106 -2.85 -0.66 15.64
CA ASP A 106 -4.12 -0.88 16.33
C ASP A 106 -4.39 -2.39 16.46
N GLY A 107 -4.10 -2.93 17.65
CA GLY A 107 -4.29 -4.35 17.94
C GLY A 107 -5.76 -4.80 17.94
N ARG A 108 -6.73 -3.88 17.89
CA ARG A 108 -8.16 -4.21 17.74
C ARG A 108 -8.50 -4.68 16.33
N VAL A 109 -7.69 -4.33 15.34
CA VAL A 109 -7.94 -4.63 13.93
C VAL A 109 -7.12 -5.83 13.49
N ASP A 110 -7.77 -6.96 13.29
CA ASP A 110 -7.17 -8.16 12.72
C ASP A 110 -7.67 -8.37 11.29
N PRO A 111 -6.85 -8.10 10.25
CA PRO A 111 -7.26 -8.26 8.86
C PRO A 111 -7.73 -9.65 8.48
N LEU A 112 -7.30 -10.67 9.22
CA LEU A 112 -7.66 -12.08 8.94
C LEU A 112 -9.01 -12.48 9.54
N LYS A 113 -9.50 -11.74 10.56
CA LYS A 113 -10.74 -12.05 11.26
C LYS A 113 -11.82 -10.99 11.06
N GLN A 114 -11.44 -9.74 10.82
CA GLN A 114 -12.32 -8.57 10.81
C GLN A 114 -12.10 -7.73 9.54
N MET A 115 -12.30 -8.33 8.39
CA MET A 115 -12.05 -7.70 7.09
C MET A 115 -12.76 -6.34 6.93
N ASP A 116 -14.01 -6.22 7.40
CA ASP A 116 -14.77 -4.96 7.33
C ASP A 116 -14.14 -3.86 8.18
N LEU A 117 -13.65 -4.19 9.39
CA LEU A 117 -12.99 -3.23 10.26
C LEU A 117 -11.62 -2.83 9.70
N TRP A 118 -10.87 -3.80 9.17
CA TRP A 118 -9.62 -3.51 8.49
C TRP A 118 -9.84 -2.65 7.23
N LEU A 119 -10.89 -2.90 6.46
CA LEU A 119 -11.22 -2.08 5.30
C LEU A 119 -11.56 -0.64 5.71
N ALA A 120 -12.26 -0.46 6.84
CA ALA A 120 -12.51 0.86 7.42
C ALA A 120 -11.19 1.54 7.87
N GLN A 121 -10.24 0.77 8.41
CA GLN A 121 -8.91 1.26 8.76
C GLN A 121 -8.13 1.73 7.52
N VAL A 122 -8.16 0.96 6.43
CA VAL A 122 -7.55 1.37 5.15
C VAL A 122 -8.21 2.65 4.63
N ALA A 123 -9.54 2.74 4.66
CA ALA A 123 -10.29 3.91 4.22
C ALA A 123 -10.07 5.15 5.10
N ALA A 124 -9.70 4.98 6.37
CA ALA A 124 -9.35 6.09 7.26
C ALA A 124 -8.03 6.77 6.88
N CYS A 125 -7.18 6.11 6.09
CA CYS A 125 -5.91 6.65 5.62
C CYS A 125 -6.10 7.51 4.37
N ASP A 126 -5.34 8.61 4.28
CA ASP A 126 -5.32 9.50 3.12
C ASP A 126 -4.59 8.88 1.93
N ALA A 127 -3.61 8.01 2.21
CA ALA A 127 -2.87 7.26 1.21
C ALA A 127 -2.32 5.95 1.80
N VAL A 128 -1.85 5.05 0.93
CA VAL A 128 -1.25 3.78 1.34
C VAL A 128 0.07 3.53 0.63
N LEU A 129 1.10 3.16 1.40
CA LEU A 129 2.38 2.68 0.91
C LEU A 129 2.56 1.21 1.32
N SER A 130 2.63 0.31 0.35
CA SER A 130 2.69 -1.12 0.68
C SER A 130 3.45 -1.93 -0.36
N VAL A 131 4.08 -3.01 0.08
CA VAL A 131 4.49 -4.07 -0.86
C VAL A 131 3.25 -4.78 -1.44
N ALA A 132 3.44 -5.52 -2.53
CA ALA A 132 2.34 -6.23 -3.20
C ALA A 132 1.76 -7.35 -2.30
N ASN A 133 0.67 -7.03 -1.61
CA ASN A 133 -0.11 -7.95 -0.77
C ASN A 133 -1.60 -7.55 -0.77
N THR A 134 -2.40 -8.12 0.13
CA THR A 134 -3.84 -7.84 0.24
C THR A 134 -4.14 -6.35 0.49
N THR A 135 -3.23 -5.62 1.15
CA THR A 135 -3.41 -4.18 1.44
C THR A 135 -3.56 -3.36 0.17
N ILE A 136 -2.78 -3.66 -0.87
CA ILE A 136 -2.91 -2.98 -2.17
C ILE A 136 -4.29 -3.21 -2.80
N HIS A 137 -4.83 -4.43 -2.69
CA HIS A 137 -6.15 -4.74 -3.24
C HIS A 137 -7.27 -4.05 -2.46
N GLY A 138 -7.16 -3.95 -1.14
CA GLY A 138 -8.09 -3.19 -0.31
C GLY A 138 -8.06 -1.70 -0.64
N ALA A 139 -6.88 -1.09 -0.63
CA ALA A 139 -6.71 0.33 -0.93
C ALA A 139 -7.12 0.68 -2.37
N GLY A 140 -6.68 -0.11 -3.35
CA GLY A 140 -7.04 0.09 -4.75
C GLY A 140 -8.53 -0.10 -5.00
N GLY A 141 -9.17 -1.07 -4.34
CA GLY A 141 -10.63 -1.29 -4.42
C GLY A 141 -11.44 -0.15 -3.81
N LEU A 142 -10.92 0.53 -2.80
CA LEU A 142 -11.49 1.75 -2.20
C LEU A 142 -11.22 3.01 -3.04
N GLY A 143 -10.27 2.97 -3.98
CA GLY A 143 -9.82 4.15 -4.72
C GLY A 143 -8.86 5.05 -3.93
N THR A 144 -8.30 4.57 -2.82
CA THR A 144 -7.33 5.30 -2.00
C THR A 144 -6.01 5.49 -2.79
N PRO A 145 -5.42 6.71 -2.80
CA PRO A 145 -4.09 6.94 -3.38
C PRO A 145 -3.08 5.94 -2.81
N THR A 146 -2.40 5.20 -3.67
CA THR A 146 -1.57 4.09 -3.21
C THR A 146 -0.30 3.99 -4.05
N LEU A 147 0.84 3.77 -3.39
CA LEU A 147 2.07 3.36 -4.05
C LEU A 147 2.42 1.91 -3.66
N CYS A 148 2.49 1.05 -4.67
CA CYS A 148 2.89 -0.35 -4.53
C CYS A 148 4.40 -0.49 -4.76
N LEU A 149 5.13 -0.94 -3.74
CA LEU A 149 6.51 -1.38 -3.85
C LEU A 149 6.51 -2.83 -4.37
N LEU A 150 6.84 -3.00 -5.63
CA LEU A 150 6.64 -4.24 -6.35
C LEU A 150 7.93 -5.03 -6.51
N SER A 151 7.97 -6.22 -5.93
CA SER A 151 9.08 -7.16 -6.07
C SER A 151 9.25 -7.67 -7.49
N LEU A 152 10.48 -8.00 -7.87
CA LEU A 152 10.81 -8.76 -9.09
C LEU A 152 10.10 -10.12 -9.14
N HIS A 153 9.76 -10.69 -7.98
CA HIS A 153 9.02 -11.95 -7.85
C HIS A 153 7.51 -11.77 -7.81
N SER A 154 7.00 -10.68 -8.41
CA SER A 154 5.58 -10.40 -8.49
C SER A 154 4.82 -11.43 -9.33
N ASP A 155 3.51 -11.53 -9.11
CA ASP A 155 2.65 -12.42 -9.89
C ASP A 155 2.12 -11.72 -11.17
N TRP A 156 1.44 -12.50 -12.02
CA TRP A 156 0.91 -12.08 -13.31
C TRP A 156 0.00 -10.83 -13.26
N ARG A 157 -0.60 -10.52 -12.11
CA ARG A 157 -1.51 -9.36 -11.96
C ARG A 157 -0.81 -8.02 -12.16
N TRP A 158 0.51 -8.01 -11.97
CA TRP A 158 1.30 -6.80 -11.98
C TRP A 158 1.96 -6.52 -13.32
N PHE A 159 1.80 -7.41 -14.29
CA PHE A 159 2.43 -7.32 -15.60
C PHE A 159 3.94 -7.11 -15.50
N HIS A 160 4.71 -7.88 -16.23
CA HIS A 160 6.18 -7.87 -16.12
C HIS A 160 6.85 -6.74 -16.91
N ASP A 161 6.08 -5.91 -17.63
CA ASP A 161 6.60 -4.77 -18.36
C ASP A 161 7.10 -3.70 -17.36
N PRO A 162 8.40 -3.36 -17.36
CA PRO A 162 8.97 -2.34 -16.48
C PRO A 162 8.46 -0.94 -16.76
N ALA A 163 7.95 -0.66 -17.95
CA ALA A 163 7.35 0.61 -18.32
C ALA A 163 6.00 0.86 -17.66
N VAL A 164 5.39 -0.19 -17.09
CA VAL A 164 4.11 -0.07 -16.39
C VAL A 164 4.34 0.47 -14.98
N THR A 165 4.01 1.75 -14.79
CA THR A 165 4.15 2.48 -13.52
C THR A 165 2.84 2.65 -12.77
N ARG A 166 1.72 2.12 -13.31
CA ARG A 166 0.38 2.19 -12.72
C ARG A 166 -0.35 0.86 -12.89
N SER A 167 -1.14 0.48 -11.89
CA SER A 167 -1.93 -0.73 -11.96
C SER A 167 -3.05 -0.63 -13.02
N TYR A 168 -3.19 -1.65 -13.84
CA TYR A 168 -4.34 -1.79 -14.74
C TYR A 168 -5.66 -2.05 -13.99
N TRP A 169 -5.57 -2.69 -12.81
CA TRP A 169 -6.75 -3.06 -12.01
C TRP A 169 -7.30 -1.88 -11.21
N TYR A 170 -6.41 -1.03 -10.72
CA TYR A 170 -6.74 0.04 -9.77
C TYR A 170 -6.09 1.35 -10.22
N PRO A 171 -6.84 2.29 -10.82
CA PRO A 171 -6.28 3.56 -11.27
C PRO A 171 -5.60 4.40 -10.19
N SER A 172 -5.98 4.20 -8.92
CA SER A 172 -5.37 4.88 -7.77
C SER A 172 -4.04 4.29 -7.31
N VAL A 173 -3.56 3.20 -7.95
CA VAL A 173 -2.34 2.49 -7.52
C VAL A 173 -1.20 2.73 -8.49
N GLY A 174 -0.20 3.51 -8.06
CA GLY A 174 1.11 3.62 -8.69
C GLY A 174 2.01 2.43 -8.34
N ILE A 175 3.03 2.18 -9.15
CA ILE A 175 3.97 1.05 -8.99
C ILE A 175 5.39 1.58 -9.02
N ALA A 176 6.15 1.32 -7.95
CA ALA A 176 7.59 1.47 -7.89
C ALA A 176 8.23 0.07 -7.82
N ARG A 177 9.12 -0.27 -8.76
CA ARG A 177 9.62 -1.64 -8.94
C ARG A 177 10.99 -1.86 -8.34
N GLU A 178 11.17 -2.98 -7.66
CA GLU A 178 12.48 -3.52 -7.32
C GLU A 178 13.31 -3.73 -8.59
N GLN A 179 14.58 -3.40 -8.55
CA GLN A 179 15.53 -3.54 -9.66
C GLN A 179 16.51 -4.68 -9.41
N LYS A 180 16.90 -5.41 -10.46
CA LYS A 180 17.83 -6.57 -10.34
C LYS A 180 19.18 -6.20 -9.70
N GLN A 181 19.70 -5.03 -10.05
CA GLN A 181 21.03 -4.59 -9.59
C GLN A 181 20.99 -3.76 -8.31
N ALA A 182 19.92 -2.97 -8.12
CA ALA A 182 19.76 -2.03 -7.01
C ALA A 182 18.83 -2.54 -5.90
N GLY A 183 18.19 -3.71 -6.06
CA GLY A 183 17.19 -4.22 -5.12
C GLY A 183 16.05 -3.22 -4.94
N TRP A 184 15.74 -2.90 -3.69
CA TRP A 184 14.66 -1.98 -3.33
C TRP A 184 15.06 -0.50 -3.37
N SER A 185 16.34 -0.15 -3.54
CA SER A 185 16.84 1.23 -3.33
C SER A 185 16.12 2.27 -4.17
N GLU A 186 15.93 2.03 -5.47
CA GLU A 186 15.24 2.97 -6.36
C GLU A 186 13.75 3.06 -6.03
N ALA A 187 13.09 1.92 -5.78
CA ALA A 187 11.67 1.90 -5.41
C ALA A 187 11.43 2.64 -4.09
N MET A 188 12.34 2.52 -3.13
CA MET A 188 12.28 3.25 -1.86
C MET A 188 12.54 4.74 -2.04
N ALA A 189 13.49 5.14 -2.89
CA ALA A 189 13.71 6.55 -3.21
C ALA A 189 12.45 7.18 -3.85
N GLN A 190 11.82 6.50 -4.81
CA GLN A 190 10.56 6.93 -5.40
C GLN A 190 9.44 7.03 -4.36
N ALA A 191 9.37 6.07 -3.42
CA ALA A 191 8.38 6.10 -2.35
C ALA A 191 8.59 7.28 -1.41
N ARG A 192 9.83 7.61 -1.06
CA ARG A 192 10.14 8.76 -0.21
C ARG A 192 9.74 10.08 -0.88
N ILE A 193 10.07 10.26 -2.15
CA ILE A 193 9.65 11.43 -2.94
C ILE A 193 8.12 11.53 -2.99
N TRP A 194 7.42 10.41 -3.26
CA TRP A 194 5.97 10.35 -3.31
C TRP A 194 5.31 10.76 -1.98
N LEU A 195 5.85 10.31 -0.85
CA LEU A 195 5.40 10.69 0.49
C LEU A 195 5.58 12.20 0.74
N GLU A 196 6.74 12.76 0.39
CA GLU A 196 7.09 14.17 0.57
C GLU A 196 6.24 15.09 -0.33
N GLN A 197 5.88 14.62 -1.52
CA GLN A 197 4.98 15.33 -2.44
C GLN A 197 3.49 15.28 -2.04
N GLY A 198 3.15 14.65 -0.91
CA GLY A 198 1.79 14.59 -0.44
C GLY A 198 0.97 13.42 -0.98
N CYS A 199 1.63 12.38 -1.46
CA CYS A 199 1.01 11.14 -1.96
C CYS A 199 0.06 11.39 -3.16
N PRO A 200 0.52 12.02 -4.25
CA PRO A 200 -0.33 12.32 -5.37
C PRO A 200 -0.92 11.04 -5.99
N GLN A 201 -2.13 11.18 -6.55
CA GLN A 201 -2.72 10.14 -7.39
C GLN A 201 -1.80 9.86 -8.59
N PRO A 202 -1.66 8.60 -9.02
CA PRO A 202 -0.90 8.30 -10.22
C PRO A 202 -1.50 9.02 -11.43
N SER A 203 -0.70 9.90 -12.06
CA SER A 203 -1.06 10.63 -13.27
C SER A 203 -0.46 9.95 -14.50
N GLY A 204 -1.09 10.09 -15.64
CA GLY A 204 -0.63 9.60 -16.92
C GLY A 204 -1.40 8.39 -17.45
N PRO A 205 -1.26 8.11 -18.75
CA PRO A 205 -1.93 6.99 -19.39
C PRO A 205 -1.38 5.67 -18.82
N VAL A 206 -2.25 4.70 -18.66
CA VAL A 206 -1.83 3.30 -18.58
C VAL A 206 -1.21 3.00 -19.95
N SER A 207 0.10 2.73 -20.00
CA SER A 207 0.80 2.49 -21.27
C SER A 207 0.05 1.42 -22.07
N SER A 208 -0.06 1.62 -23.39
CA SER A 208 -0.59 0.60 -24.30
C SER A 208 0.27 -0.65 -24.18
N LEU A 209 -0.35 -1.81 -23.97
CA LEU A 209 0.35 -3.07 -24.15
C LEU A 209 0.96 -3.09 -25.55
N PRO A 210 2.22 -3.53 -25.72
CA PRO A 210 2.72 -3.83 -27.06
C PRO A 210 1.78 -4.85 -27.72
N ALA A 211 1.51 -4.63 -28.99
CA ALA A 211 0.66 -5.47 -29.82
C ALA A 211 1.20 -6.88 -29.93
#